data_5d7be5de00fb00189ab4cd65521b7a1e
#
_entry.id   5d7be5de00fb00189ab4cd65521b7a1e
#
_cell.length_a   1.000
_cell.length_b   1.000
_cell.length_c   1.000
_cell.angle_alpha   90.00
_cell.angle_beta   90.00
_cell.angle_gamma   90.00
#
_symmetry.space_group_name_H-M   'P 1'
#
loop_
_entity.id
_entity.type
_entity.pdbx_description
1 polymer ?
#
loop_
_entity_poly.entity_id
_entity_poly.type
_entity_poly.pdbx_seq_one_letter_code
_entity_poly.pdbx_strand_id
1 'polypeptide(L)'
;MDNVFDYEDIQLIPAKCIVESRSECDTSVTLGGHTFKLPVVPANMQTIIDERLALKLAENGYFYIMHRFNPETRADFIKDMHGRGLIASISVGVKEEEYAFIEELAAAHLVPEFITIDIAHGHSNAVIRMIQHIKKHLPNSFVIAGNVGTPEAVRELENAGADATKVGIGPGKVCITKIKTGFGTGGWQLAALRWCAKAATKPIIADGGIRTHGDIAKSVRFGASMVMIGSLFAGHEESPGETIDIDGKTVKEYFGSASEFQKGERKNVEGKKMYVEHKGSIKDTLIEMQQDLQSSISYAGGNKLDAIRNVDYVIVKNSIFNGDKVY
;
A
#
# COMPACT_ATOMS: atom_id res chain seq x y z
N MET A 1 -16.67 -2.37 -18.28
CA MET A 1 -16.01 -1.21 -17.61
C MET A 1 -16.16 -0.04 -18.56
N ASP A 2 -17.07 0.90 -18.23
CA ASP A 2 -17.51 1.89 -19.20
C ASP A 2 -16.55 3.05 -19.43
N ASN A 3 -15.69 3.37 -18.46
CA ASN A 3 -14.68 4.42 -18.59
C ASN A 3 -13.35 3.96 -17.99
N VAL A 4 -12.31 4.01 -18.79
CA VAL A 4 -10.92 3.79 -18.36
C VAL A 4 -10.28 5.14 -18.11
N PHE A 5 -9.72 5.32 -16.91
CA PHE A 5 -9.01 6.51 -16.46
C PHE A 5 -7.97 6.13 -15.40
N ASP A 6 -6.99 6.98 -15.22
CA ASP A 6 -6.01 6.87 -14.13
C ASP A 6 -5.96 8.17 -13.33
N TYR A 7 -5.05 8.28 -12.38
CA TYR A 7 -4.91 9.41 -11.46
C TYR A 7 -4.79 10.76 -12.17
N GLU A 8 -4.07 10.81 -13.28
CA GLU A 8 -3.86 12.03 -14.06
C GLU A 8 -5.12 12.53 -14.77
N ASP A 9 -6.08 11.62 -15.04
CA ASP A 9 -7.31 11.94 -15.77
C ASP A 9 -8.42 12.47 -14.86
N ILE A 10 -8.23 12.49 -13.56
CA ILE A 10 -9.28 12.82 -12.58
C ILE A 10 -8.92 14.08 -11.80
N GLN A 11 -9.90 14.97 -11.65
CA GLN A 11 -9.88 16.03 -10.66
C GLN A 11 -11.14 15.98 -9.80
N LEU A 12 -10.97 16.12 -8.48
CA LEU A 12 -12.08 16.18 -7.53
C LEU A 12 -12.68 17.58 -7.53
N ILE A 13 -13.99 17.67 -7.45
CA ILE A 13 -14.71 18.94 -7.44
C ILE A 13 -14.85 19.42 -6.00
N PRO A 14 -14.41 20.67 -5.69
CA PRO A 14 -14.48 21.18 -4.33
C PRO A 14 -15.92 21.46 -3.90
N ALA A 15 -16.21 21.17 -2.63
CA ALA A 15 -17.43 21.52 -1.93
C ALA A 15 -17.21 22.73 -1.01
N LYS A 16 -18.31 23.22 -0.39
CA LYS A 16 -18.22 24.31 0.60
C LYS A 16 -17.41 23.86 1.82
N CYS A 17 -16.34 24.57 2.13
CA CYS A 17 -15.54 24.36 3.34
C CYS A 17 -16.37 24.69 4.59
N ILE A 18 -16.30 23.84 5.61
CA ILE A 18 -17.01 24.01 6.89
C ILE A 18 -16.09 24.18 8.10
N VAL A 19 -14.77 24.10 7.91
CA VAL A 19 -13.78 24.26 8.97
C VAL A 19 -13.12 25.62 8.90
N GLU A 20 -12.76 26.17 10.05
CA GLU A 20 -12.05 27.45 10.14
C GLU A 20 -10.55 27.28 9.84
N SER A 21 -9.99 26.14 10.24
CA SER A 21 -8.61 25.75 9.94
C SER A 21 -8.54 24.34 9.39
N ARG A 22 -7.69 24.12 8.39
CA ARG A 22 -7.42 22.78 7.84
C ARG A 22 -6.88 21.81 8.90
N SER A 23 -6.19 22.32 9.93
CA SER A 23 -5.67 21.52 11.03
C SER A 23 -6.76 20.85 11.88
N GLU A 24 -8.02 21.29 11.75
CA GLU A 24 -9.17 20.62 12.38
C GLU A 24 -9.58 19.33 11.68
N CYS A 25 -9.09 19.11 10.46
CA CYS A 25 -9.44 17.94 9.67
C CYS A 25 -8.70 16.70 10.20
N ASP A 26 -9.47 15.68 10.55
CA ASP A 26 -8.98 14.37 10.99
C ASP A 26 -8.66 13.48 9.79
N THR A 27 -7.38 13.12 9.65
CA THR A 27 -6.85 12.25 8.60
C THR A 27 -6.80 10.79 8.99
N SER A 28 -7.21 10.45 10.21
CA SER A 28 -7.10 9.10 10.73
C SER A 28 -8.01 8.10 10.02
N VAL A 29 -7.59 6.85 10.04
CA VAL A 29 -8.33 5.71 9.46
C VAL A 29 -8.29 4.54 10.43
N THR A 30 -9.40 3.79 10.50
CA THR A 30 -9.46 2.55 11.27
C THR A 30 -9.40 1.35 10.31
N LEU A 31 -8.50 0.41 10.58
CA LEU A 31 -8.34 -0.85 9.87
C LEU A 31 -8.09 -1.97 10.88
N GLY A 32 -8.83 -3.08 10.77
CA GLY A 32 -8.67 -4.22 11.68
C GLY A 32 -8.84 -3.89 13.17
N GLY A 33 -9.67 -2.90 13.50
CA GLY A 33 -9.88 -2.45 14.89
C GLY A 33 -8.80 -1.50 15.42
N HIS A 34 -7.78 -1.18 14.64
CA HIS A 34 -6.71 -0.24 15.00
C HIS A 34 -6.85 1.08 14.22
N THR A 35 -6.55 2.19 14.90
CA THR A 35 -6.60 3.53 14.28
C THR A 35 -5.19 4.02 13.96
N PHE A 36 -5.00 4.47 12.73
CA PHE A 36 -3.74 5.00 12.21
C PHE A 36 -3.89 6.47 11.81
N LYS A 37 -2.83 7.25 11.93
CA LYS A 37 -2.84 8.71 11.69
C LYS A 37 -3.15 9.09 10.24
N LEU A 38 -2.76 8.25 9.28
CA LEU A 38 -2.94 8.48 7.84
C LEU A 38 -3.42 7.19 7.15
N PRO A 39 -4.22 7.31 6.09
CA PRO A 39 -4.61 6.17 5.27
C PRO A 39 -3.51 5.77 4.28
N VAL A 40 -2.26 5.74 4.70
CA VAL A 40 -1.11 5.38 3.88
C VAL A 40 -0.28 4.29 4.53
N VAL A 41 0.33 3.45 3.71
CA VAL A 41 1.27 2.42 4.14
C VAL A 41 2.44 2.35 3.15
N PRO A 42 3.70 2.39 3.62
CA PRO A 42 4.85 2.14 2.77
C PRO A 42 4.78 0.75 2.13
N ALA A 43 5.15 0.65 0.87
CA ALA A 43 5.16 -0.62 0.16
C ALA A 43 6.06 -1.65 0.87
N ASN A 44 5.58 -2.87 1.00
CA ASN A 44 6.27 -3.98 1.67
C ASN A 44 7.40 -4.57 0.80
N MET A 45 8.35 -3.71 0.45
CA MET A 45 9.48 -3.99 -0.42
C MET A 45 10.79 -3.82 0.34
N GLN A 46 11.80 -4.65 0.04
CA GLN A 46 13.08 -4.67 0.74
C GLN A 46 13.85 -3.33 0.68
N THR A 47 13.61 -2.51 -0.35
CA THR A 47 14.21 -1.18 -0.49
C THR A 47 13.40 -0.05 0.14
N ILE A 48 12.21 -0.35 0.67
CA ILE A 48 11.28 0.64 1.24
C ILE A 48 11.18 0.50 2.75
N ILE A 49 11.11 -0.72 3.27
CA ILE A 49 10.88 -0.99 4.70
C ILE A 49 11.82 -2.07 5.21
N ASP A 50 12.27 -1.90 6.43
CA ASP A 50 12.94 -2.88 7.28
C ASP A 50 12.31 -2.88 8.68
N GLU A 51 12.78 -3.76 9.57
CA GLU A 51 12.28 -3.87 10.94
C GLU A 51 12.45 -2.58 11.74
N ARG A 52 13.53 -1.85 11.50
CA ARG A 52 13.80 -0.55 12.16
C ARG A 52 12.79 0.52 11.75
N LEU A 53 12.49 0.64 10.45
CA LEU A 53 11.47 1.57 9.97
C LEU A 53 10.07 1.14 10.39
N ALA A 54 9.76 -0.17 10.37
CA ALA A 54 8.50 -0.71 10.84
C ALA A 54 8.25 -0.33 12.31
N LEU A 55 9.25 -0.49 13.19
CA LEU A 55 9.19 -0.05 14.59
C LEU A 55 8.91 1.45 14.69
N LYS A 56 9.67 2.28 13.97
CA LYS A 56 9.51 3.75 13.98
C LYS A 56 8.09 4.17 13.54
N LEU A 57 7.53 3.53 12.51
CA LEU A 57 6.17 3.79 12.04
C LEU A 57 5.13 3.41 13.09
N ALA A 58 5.24 2.21 13.68
CA ALA A 58 4.32 1.72 14.71
C ALA A 58 4.33 2.61 15.96
N GLU A 59 5.50 2.99 16.47
CA GLU A 59 5.67 3.88 17.63
C GLU A 59 5.02 5.26 17.40
N ASN A 60 4.91 5.70 16.15
CA ASN A 60 4.33 6.98 15.79
C ASN A 60 2.87 6.90 15.32
N GLY A 61 2.24 5.73 15.39
CA GLY A 61 0.82 5.53 15.06
C GLY A 61 0.53 5.45 13.56
N TYR A 62 1.51 5.08 12.76
CA TYR A 62 1.35 4.81 11.33
C TYR A 62 1.23 3.31 11.06
N PHE A 63 0.45 2.96 10.04
CA PHE A 63 0.37 1.59 9.58
C PHE A 63 1.63 1.21 8.80
N TYR A 64 2.05 -0.04 8.96
CA TYR A 64 3.14 -0.64 8.20
C TYR A 64 2.79 -2.08 7.84
N ILE A 65 3.42 -2.60 6.79
CA ILE A 65 3.42 -4.01 6.42
C ILE A 65 4.88 -4.40 6.19
N MET A 66 5.42 -5.26 7.06
CA MET A 66 6.79 -5.75 6.90
C MET A 66 6.87 -6.70 5.71
N HIS A 67 7.92 -6.58 4.89
CA HIS A 67 8.13 -7.47 3.75
C HIS A 67 8.46 -8.92 4.19
N ARG A 68 8.35 -9.89 3.29
CA ARG A 68 8.53 -11.33 3.57
C ARG A 68 9.92 -11.89 3.23
N PHE A 69 10.88 -11.04 2.90
CA PHE A 69 12.17 -11.47 2.35
C PHE A 69 13.26 -11.77 3.40
N ASN A 70 12.95 -11.65 4.69
CA ASN A 70 13.77 -12.05 5.83
C ASN A 70 12.99 -13.08 6.68
N PRO A 71 12.77 -14.30 6.18
CA PRO A 71 11.93 -15.29 6.87
C PRO A 71 12.49 -15.70 8.23
N GLU A 72 13.82 -15.69 8.40
CA GLU A 72 14.53 -16.08 9.60
C GLU A 72 14.29 -15.15 10.80
N THR A 73 13.98 -13.88 10.57
CA THR A 73 13.79 -12.89 11.64
C THR A 73 12.32 -12.62 11.97
N ARG A 74 11.38 -13.08 11.13
CA ARG A 74 9.95 -12.73 11.25
C ARG A 74 9.34 -13.07 12.62
N ALA A 75 9.61 -14.24 13.18
CA ALA A 75 9.06 -14.63 14.48
C ALA A 75 9.61 -13.75 15.62
N ASP A 76 10.90 -13.44 15.60
CA ASP A 76 11.51 -12.59 16.62
C ASP A 76 11.08 -11.12 16.46
N PHE A 77 10.85 -10.65 15.24
CA PHE A 77 10.26 -9.35 14.99
C PHE A 77 8.84 -9.24 15.60
N ILE A 78 7.99 -10.24 15.44
CA ILE A 78 6.66 -10.26 16.06
C ILE A 78 6.77 -10.19 17.58
N LYS A 79 7.67 -10.99 18.19
CA LYS A 79 7.92 -10.98 19.64
C LYS A 79 8.40 -9.61 20.14
N ASP A 80 9.32 -8.96 19.41
CA ASP A 80 9.82 -7.64 19.77
C ASP A 80 8.71 -6.59 19.73
N MET A 81 7.90 -6.58 18.68
CA MET A 81 6.77 -5.66 18.56
C MET A 81 5.76 -5.86 19.69
N HIS A 82 5.38 -7.10 20.00
CA HIS A 82 4.48 -7.41 21.12
C HIS A 82 5.10 -7.08 22.48
N GLY A 83 6.40 -7.31 22.66
CA GLY A 83 7.12 -6.94 23.88
C GLY A 83 7.12 -5.43 24.16
N ARG A 84 6.95 -4.63 23.11
CA ARG A 84 6.81 -3.16 23.18
C ARG A 84 5.35 -2.68 23.25
N GLY A 85 4.39 -3.59 23.23
CA GLY A 85 2.96 -3.25 23.17
C GLY A 85 2.52 -2.66 21.83
N LEU A 86 3.23 -2.97 20.74
CA LEU A 86 2.96 -2.50 19.39
C LEU A 86 2.34 -3.62 18.55
N ILE A 87 1.59 -3.22 17.51
CA ILE A 87 1.04 -4.18 16.55
C ILE A 87 2.16 -4.83 15.74
N ALA A 88 2.00 -6.12 15.44
CA ALA A 88 2.82 -6.84 14.49
C ALA A 88 2.07 -7.02 13.16
N SER A 89 2.66 -6.54 12.06
CA SER A 89 2.13 -6.66 10.71
C SER A 89 3.18 -7.24 9.79
N ILE A 90 2.93 -8.43 9.27
CA ILE A 90 3.88 -9.22 8.49
C ILE A 90 3.33 -9.54 7.10
N SER A 91 4.22 -9.99 6.21
CA SER A 91 3.85 -10.56 4.90
C SER A 91 4.25 -12.02 4.81
N VAL A 92 3.46 -12.80 4.07
CA VAL A 92 3.71 -14.19 3.73
C VAL A 92 3.51 -14.45 2.24
N GLY A 93 4.15 -15.48 1.72
CA GLY A 93 3.89 -16.05 0.39
C GLY A 93 2.87 -17.20 0.45
N VAL A 94 2.96 -18.11 -0.54
CA VAL A 94 2.05 -19.26 -0.69
C VAL A 94 2.79 -20.59 -0.86
N LYS A 95 4.08 -20.63 -0.58
CA LYS A 95 4.88 -21.84 -0.62
C LYS A 95 4.74 -22.67 0.66
N GLU A 96 5.21 -23.90 0.62
CA GLU A 96 5.07 -24.85 1.74
C GLU A 96 5.68 -24.34 3.06
N GLU A 97 6.83 -23.68 2.98
CA GLU A 97 7.47 -23.08 4.16
C GLU A 97 6.61 -22.01 4.84
N GLU A 98 5.73 -21.34 4.11
CA GLU A 98 4.83 -20.34 4.68
C GLU A 98 3.66 -20.97 5.44
N TYR A 99 3.16 -22.12 4.98
CA TYR A 99 2.15 -22.89 5.72
C TYR A 99 2.72 -23.39 7.05
N ALA A 100 3.93 -23.95 7.03
CA ALA A 100 4.62 -24.37 8.25
C ALA A 100 4.84 -23.21 9.22
N PHE A 101 5.25 -22.05 8.73
CA PHE A 101 5.44 -20.85 9.54
C PHE A 101 4.15 -20.38 10.23
N ILE A 102 3.01 -20.41 9.55
CA ILE A 102 1.70 -20.08 10.17
C ILE A 102 1.37 -21.08 11.31
N GLU A 103 1.63 -22.37 11.12
CA GLU A 103 1.41 -23.40 12.13
C GLU A 103 2.36 -23.21 13.33
N GLU A 104 3.62 -22.87 13.09
CA GLU A 104 4.60 -22.55 14.14
C GLU A 104 4.17 -21.35 14.99
N LEU A 105 3.69 -20.27 14.35
CA LEU A 105 3.15 -19.10 15.04
C LEU A 105 1.95 -19.47 15.92
N ALA A 106 1.04 -20.30 15.40
CA ALA A 106 -0.13 -20.76 16.15
C ALA A 106 0.28 -21.63 17.36
N ALA A 107 1.20 -22.56 17.17
CA ALA A 107 1.72 -23.42 18.24
C ALA A 107 2.45 -22.61 19.34
N ALA A 108 3.13 -21.54 18.95
CA ALA A 108 3.82 -20.63 19.88
C ALA A 108 2.88 -19.57 20.51
N HIS A 109 1.59 -19.57 20.19
CA HIS A 109 0.63 -18.52 20.58
C HIS A 109 1.09 -17.09 20.19
N LEU A 110 1.82 -16.99 19.10
CA LEU A 110 2.36 -15.73 18.59
C LEU A 110 1.49 -15.25 17.42
N VAL A 111 0.51 -14.41 17.72
CA VAL A 111 -0.54 -13.98 16.78
C VAL A 111 -0.28 -12.57 16.30
N PRO A 112 0.23 -12.36 15.05
CA PRO A 112 0.32 -11.02 14.49
C PRO A 112 -1.08 -10.43 14.26
N GLU A 113 -1.22 -9.13 14.47
CA GLU A 113 -2.48 -8.43 14.24
C GLU A 113 -2.84 -8.41 12.76
N PHE A 114 -1.84 -8.27 11.87
CA PHE A 114 -2.04 -8.25 10.42
C PHE A 114 -1.13 -9.25 9.72
N ILE A 115 -1.70 -10.00 8.78
CA ILE A 115 -0.97 -10.88 7.87
C ILE A 115 -1.34 -10.53 6.43
N THR A 116 -0.36 -10.09 5.65
CA THR A 116 -0.55 -9.78 4.22
C THR A 116 -0.05 -10.94 3.37
N ILE A 117 -0.92 -11.53 2.55
CA ILE A 117 -0.52 -12.48 1.53
C ILE A 117 -0.06 -11.69 0.30
N ASP A 118 1.23 -11.77 -0.03
CA ASP A 118 1.90 -10.91 -1.00
C ASP A 118 2.33 -11.70 -2.24
N ILE A 119 1.44 -11.75 -3.24
CA ILE A 119 1.61 -12.48 -4.51
C ILE A 119 1.29 -11.55 -5.68
N ALA A 120 2.12 -11.56 -6.72
CA ALA A 120 1.98 -10.69 -7.87
C ALA A 120 0.62 -10.86 -8.59
N HIS A 121 0.13 -12.09 -8.69
CA HIS A 121 -1.21 -12.42 -9.18
C HIS A 121 -2.00 -13.17 -8.10
N GLY A 122 -2.70 -12.40 -7.25
CA GLY A 122 -3.39 -12.91 -6.07
C GLY A 122 -4.69 -13.66 -6.35
N HIS A 123 -5.28 -13.52 -7.53
CA HIS A 123 -6.49 -14.27 -7.92
C HIS A 123 -6.10 -15.71 -8.30
N SER A 124 -5.81 -16.53 -7.32
CA SER A 124 -5.32 -17.89 -7.52
C SER A 124 -5.75 -18.84 -6.39
N ASN A 125 -5.89 -20.12 -6.74
CA ASN A 125 -6.18 -21.18 -5.76
C ASN A 125 -5.15 -21.25 -4.62
N ALA A 126 -3.89 -20.91 -4.89
CA ALA A 126 -2.85 -20.90 -3.86
C ALA A 126 -3.09 -19.83 -2.80
N VAL A 127 -3.50 -18.63 -3.22
CA VAL A 127 -3.86 -17.53 -2.30
C VAL A 127 -5.12 -17.87 -1.53
N ILE A 128 -6.14 -18.43 -2.17
CA ILE A 128 -7.38 -18.90 -1.51
C ILE A 128 -7.07 -19.91 -0.40
N ARG A 129 -6.25 -20.93 -0.70
CA ARG A 129 -5.84 -21.92 0.32
C ARG A 129 -5.06 -21.28 1.46
N MET A 130 -4.18 -20.32 1.18
CA MET A 130 -3.41 -19.64 2.22
C MET A 130 -4.31 -18.78 3.12
N ILE A 131 -5.30 -18.07 2.58
CA ILE A 131 -6.31 -17.34 3.37
C ILE A 131 -7.01 -18.30 4.33
N GLN A 132 -7.53 -19.42 3.81
CA GLN A 132 -8.23 -20.44 4.60
C GLN A 132 -7.33 -21.05 5.67
N HIS A 133 -6.07 -21.30 5.36
CA HIS A 133 -5.09 -21.83 6.29
C HIS A 133 -4.80 -20.85 7.44
N ILE A 134 -4.57 -19.56 7.12
CA ILE A 134 -4.37 -18.54 8.15
C ILE A 134 -5.61 -18.43 9.03
N LYS A 135 -6.81 -18.36 8.46
CA LYS A 135 -8.05 -18.25 9.23
C LYS A 135 -8.32 -19.47 10.11
N LYS A 136 -7.86 -20.65 9.72
CA LYS A 136 -7.94 -21.86 10.51
C LYS A 136 -6.99 -21.83 11.73
N HIS A 137 -5.76 -21.39 11.56
CA HIS A 137 -4.71 -21.48 12.58
C HIS A 137 -4.54 -20.20 13.41
N LEU A 138 -4.79 -19.03 12.81
CA LEU A 138 -4.68 -17.69 13.39
C LEU A 138 -5.97 -16.88 13.13
N PRO A 139 -7.14 -17.31 13.66
CA PRO A 139 -8.44 -16.70 13.30
C PRO A 139 -8.57 -15.23 13.69
N ASN A 140 -7.77 -14.76 14.64
CA ASN A 140 -7.80 -13.39 15.12
C ASN A 140 -6.91 -12.43 14.31
N SER A 141 -6.07 -12.94 13.42
CA SER A 141 -5.27 -12.09 12.53
C SER A 141 -6.15 -11.50 11.44
N PHE A 142 -5.97 -10.21 11.17
CA PHE A 142 -6.58 -9.51 10.05
C PHE A 142 -5.81 -9.85 8.77
N VAL A 143 -6.47 -10.53 7.83
CA VAL A 143 -5.83 -11.03 6.61
C VAL A 143 -6.07 -10.07 5.46
N ILE A 144 -4.97 -9.52 4.93
CA ILE A 144 -4.93 -8.72 3.70
C ILE A 144 -4.45 -9.63 2.57
N ALA A 145 -5.22 -9.76 1.50
CA ALA A 145 -4.87 -10.64 0.39
C ALA A 145 -4.71 -9.86 -0.92
N GLY A 146 -3.69 -10.15 -1.66
CA GLY A 146 -3.42 -9.54 -2.96
C GLY A 146 -2.25 -10.16 -3.71
N ASN A 147 -1.97 -9.60 -4.89
CA ASN A 147 -2.64 -8.44 -5.49
C ASN A 147 -3.71 -8.87 -6.50
N VAL A 148 -4.77 -8.08 -6.58
CA VAL A 148 -5.90 -8.34 -7.49
C VAL A 148 -6.22 -7.09 -8.33
N GLY A 149 -7.00 -7.26 -9.40
CA GLY A 149 -7.37 -6.16 -10.29
C GLY A 149 -8.80 -6.26 -10.83
N THR A 150 -9.60 -7.23 -10.35
CA THR A 150 -10.98 -7.44 -10.84
C THR A 150 -11.97 -7.62 -9.70
N PRO A 151 -13.27 -7.27 -9.91
CA PRO A 151 -14.34 -7.51 -8.95
C PRO A 151 -14.51 -8.99 -8.56
N GLU A 152 -14.33 -9.89 -9.52
CA GLU A 152 -14.40 -11.33 -9.29
C GLU A 152 -13.35 -11.78 -8.28
N ALA A 153 -12.11 -11.31 -8.45
CA ALA A 153 -11.00 -11.61 -7.54
C ALA A 153 -11.30 -11.09 -6.13
N VAL A 154 -11.78 -9.86 -6.00
CA VAL A 154 -12.15 -9.28 -4.70
C VAL A 154 -13.18 -10.15 -3.99
N ARG A 155 -14.30 -10.50 -4.68
CA ARG A 155 -15.35 -11.34 -4.10
C ARG A 155 -14.84 -12.71 -3.70
N GLU A 156 -14.03 -13.34 -4.54
CA GLU A 156 -13.53 -14.69 -4.28
C GLU A 156 -12.57 -14.72 -3.08
N LEU A 157 -11.69 -13.73 -2.95
CA LEU A 157 -10.81 -13.65 -1.79
C LEU A 157 -11.54 -13.28 -0.50
N GLU A 158 -12.55 -12.39 -0.55
CA GLU A 158 -13.42 -12.11 0.59
C GLU A 158 -14.19 -13.37 1.02
N ASN A 159 -14.76 -14.12 0.06
CA ASN A 159 -15.47 -15.38 0.35
C ASN A 159 -14.53 -16.45 0.94
N ALA A 160 -13.25 -16.43 0.61
CA ALA A 160 -12.25 -17.32 1.20
C ALA A 160 -11.87 -16.93 2.64
N GLY A 161 -12.25 -15.73 3.11
CA GLY A 161 -12.01 -15.24 4.45
C GLY A 161 -11.04 -14.06 4.57
N ALA A 162 -10.63 -13.44 3.47
CA ALA A 162 -9.84 -12.21 3.51
C ALA A 162 -10.62 -11.08 4.19
N ASP A 163 -9.97 -10.33 5.07
CA ASP A 163 -10.54 -9.18 5.77
C ASP A 163 -10.33 -7.88 4.99
N ALA A 164 -9.39 -7.86 4.07
CA ALA A 164 -9.17 -6.80 3.09
C ALA A 164 -8.52 -7.36 1.82
N THR A 165 -8.68 -6.67 0.71
CA THR A 165 -7.99 -6.99 -0.54
C THR A 165 -7.08 -5.85 -0.98
N LYS A 166 -5.92 -6.19 -1.54
CA LYS A 166 -4.94 -5.25 -2.07
C LYS A 166 -5.06 -5.20 -3.59
N VAL A 167 -5.52 -4.05 -4.11
CA VAL A 167 -5.85 -3.83 -5.53
C VAL A 167 -4.74 -3.08 -6.23
N GLY A 168 -4.17 -3.70 -7.25
CA GLY A 168 -3.13 -3.12 -8.09
C GLY A 168 -2.19 -4.19 -8.64
N ILE A 169 -2.16 -4.35 -9.96
CA ILE A 169 -1.26 -5.27 -10.65
C ILE A 169 -0.31 -4.45 -11.52
N GLY A 170 0.90 -4.24 -11.01
CA GLY A 170 1.97 -3.57 -11.72
C GLY A 170 1.80 -2.09 -12.04
N PRO A 171 1.04 -1.25 -11.29
CA PRO A 171 0.97 0.17 -11.57
C PRO A 171 2.17 0.95 -11.01
N GLY A 172 2.99 0.34 -10.18
CA GLY A 172 4.15 0.94 -9.53
C GLY A 172 5.26 1.34 -10.49
N LYS A 173 6.06 2.34 -10.10
CA LYS A 173 7.12 2.95 -10.92
C LYS A 173 8.24 1.95 -11.33
N VAL A 174 8.52 0.96 -10.49
CA VAL A 174 9.53 -0.09 -10.74
C VAL A 174 8.94 -1.38 -11.31
N CYS A 175 7.64 -1.43 -11.52
CA CYS A 175 6.96 -2.59 -12.09
C CYS A 175 6.97 -2.56 -13.62
N ILE A 176 7.27 -3.70 -14.23
CA ILE A 176 7.27 -3.88 -15.70
C ILE A 176 6.34 -5.00 -16.15
N THR A 177 5.42 -5.43 -15.28
CA THR A 177 4.46 -6.52 -15.55
C THR A 177 3.73 -6.34 -16.87
N LYS A 178 3.16 -5.14 -17.12
CA LYS A 178 2.43 -4.86 -18.35
C LYS A 178 3.29 -4.99 -19.62
N ILE A 179 4.58 -4.66 -19.53
CA ILE A 179 5.52 -4.75 -20.67
C ILE A 179 5.88 -6.20 -20.94
N LYS A 180 6.00 -7.02 -19.89
CA LYS A 180 6.42 -8.42 -19.98
C LYS A 180 5.28 -9.37 -20.31
N THR A 181 4.07 -9.09 -19.80
CA THR A 181 2.94 -10.04 -19.85
C THR A 181 1.74 -9.53 -20.65
N GLY A 182 1.65 -8.22 -20.89
CA GLY A 182 0.46 -7.58 -21.47
C GLY A 182 -0.67 -7.36 -20.45
N PHE A 183 -0.51 -7.81 -19.19
CA PHE A 183 -1.51 -7.66 -18.14
C PHE A 183 -1.09 -6.60 -17.12
N GLY A 184 -2.07 -6.07 -16.39
CA GLY A 184 -1.84 -5.13 -15.30
C GLY A 184 -2.89 -4.03 -15.22
N THR A 185 -2.77 -3.21 -14.16
CA THR A 185 -3.64 -2.05 -13.92
C THR A 185 -2.92 -0.71 -14.16
N GLY A 186 -1.65 -0.76 -14.56
CA GLY A 186 -0.89 0.46 -14.88
C GLY A 186 -1.45 1.21 -16.07
N GLY A 187 -1.77 2.50 -15.88
CA GLY A 187 -2.46 3.35 -16.83
C GLY A 187 -3.99 3.38 -16.65
N TRP A 188 -4.53 2.56 -15.73
CA TRP A 188 -5.95 2.54 -15.37
C TRP A 188 -6.21 2.07 -13.93
N GLN A 189 -5.21 2.23 -13.05
CA GLN A 189 -5.26 1.79 -11.65
C GLN A 189 -6.46 2.40 -10.90
N LEU A 190 -6.75 3.68 -11.09
CA LEU A 190 -7.86 4.34 -10.40
C LEU A 190 -9.22 3.80 -10.88
N ALA A 191 -9.36 3.50 -12.17
CA ALA A 191 -10.54 2.84 -12.71
C ALA A 191 -10.70 1.40 -12.19
N ALA A 192 -9.59 0.65 -12.09
CA ALA A 192 -9.60 -0.69 -11.50
C ALA A 192 -10.03 -0.65 -10.02
N LEU A 193 -9.52 0.32 -9.26
CA LEU A 193 -9.92 0.54 -7.86
C LEU A 193 -11.42 0.78 -7.73
N ARG A 194 -11.97 1.70 -8.53
CA ARG A 194 -13.41 1.97 -8.57
C ARG A 194 -14.21 0.72 -8.92
N TRP A 195 -13.75 -0.04 -9.88
CA TRP A 195 -14.41 -1.25 -10.34
C TRP A 195 -14.44 -2.33 -9.24
N CYS A 196 -13.30 -2.56 -8.59
CA CYS A 196 -13.19 -3.48 -7.45
C CYS A 196 -14.01 -3.01 -6.24
N ALA A 197 -13.99 -1.71 -5.92
CA ALA A 197 -14.71 -1.15 -4.79
C ALA A 197 -16.25 -1.35 -4.87
N LYS A 198 -16.82 -1.39 -6.07
CA LYS A 198 -18.25 -1.67 -6.27
C LYS A 198 -18.63 -3.11 -5.88
N ALA A 199 -17.71 -4.03 -5.88
CA ALA A 199 -17.93 -5.43 -5.54
C ALA A 199 -17.49 -5.76 -4.11
N ALA A 200 -16.62 -4.95 -3.52
CA ALA A 200 -16.06 -5.18 -2.21
C ALA A 200 -17.09 -4.95 -1.09
N THR A 201 -17.10 -5.83 -0.10
CA THR A 201 -17.83 -5.68 1.16
C THR A 201 -16.86 -5.46 2.34
N LYS A 202 -15.57 -5.61 2.10
CA LYS A 202 -14.46 -5.42 3.04
C LYS A 202 -13.57 -4.27 2.57
N PRO A 203 -12.69 -3.75 3.45
CA PRO A 203 -11.73 -2.71 3.07
C PRO A 203 -10.89 -3.07 1.85
N ILE A 204 -10.56 -2.05 1.04
CA ILE A 204 -9.63 -2.16 -0.09
C ILE A 204 -8.40 -1.32 0.20
N ILE A 205 -7.22 -1.88 -0.07
CA ILE A 205 -5.95 -1.17 -0.11
C ILE A 205 -5.59 -0.91 -1.56
N ALA A 206 -5.51 0.37 -1.96
CA ALA A 206 -5.01 0.74 -3.29
C ALA A 206 -3.49 0.61 -3.32
N ASP A 207 -2.95 -0.23 -4.19
CA ASP A 207 -1.52 -0.52 -4.23
C ASP A 207 -0.86 -0.07 -5.54
N GLY A 208 -0.05 0.97 -5.42
CA GLY A 208 0.79 1.49 -6.50
C GLY A 208 0.12 2.54 -7.38
N GLY A 209 0.93 3.18 -8.21
CA GLY A 209 0.48 4.24 -9.12
C GLY A 209 0.41 5.63 -8.48
N ILE A 210 0.64 5.76 -7.19
CA ILE A 210 0.63 7.03 -6.45
C ILE A 210 1.91 7.81 -6.76
N ARG A 211 1.77 9.02 -7.27
CA ARG A 211 2.87 9.90 -7.67
C ARG A 211 2.87 11.23 -6.94
N THR A 212 1.71 11.67 -6.49
CA THR A 212 1.51 12.92 -5.74
C THR A 212 0.65 12.66 -4.52
N HIS A 213 0.66 13.57 -3.54
CA HIS A 213 -0.19 13.45 -2.35
C HIS A 213 -1.69 13.55 -2.71
N GLY A 214 -2.03 14.29 -3.77
CA GLY A 214 -3.41 14.37 -4.28
C GLY A 214 -3.97 13.02 -4.74
N ASP A 215 -3.11 12.08 -5.16
CA ASP A 215 -3.53 10.74 -5.56
C ASP A 215 -4.04 9.91 -4.37
N ILE A 216 -3.62 10.24 -3.14
CA ILE A 216 -4.15 9.64 -1.89
C ILE A 216 -5.64 9.98 -1.77
N ALA A 217 -5.99 11.25 -1.89
CA ALA A 217 -7.38 11.71 -1.84
C ALA A 217 -8.23 11.07 -2.97
N LYS A 218 -7.69 10.99 -4.19
CA LYS A 218 -8.35 10.31 -5.31
C LYS A 218 -8.59 8.83 -5.02
N SER A 219 -7.61 8.14 -4.42
CA SER A 219 -7.76 6.74 -4.02
C SER A 219 -8.90 6.56 -3.00
N VAL A 220 -8.96 7.42 -1.99
CA VAL A 220 -10.05 7.41 -0.99
C VAL A 220 -11.40 7.68 -1.66
N ARG A 221 -11.47 8.65 -2.58
CA ARG A 221 -12.70 8.92 -3.35
C ARG A 221 -13.21 7.70 -4.11
N PHE A 222 -12.32 6.91 -4.65
CA PHE A 222 -12.66 5.74 -5.46
C PHE A 222 -12.72 4.42 -4.67
N GLY A 223 -12.70 4.48 -3.34
CA GLY A 223 -13.06 3.37 -2.47
C GLY A 223 -11.93 2.76 -1.63
N ALA A 224 -10.72 3.31 -1.70
CA ALA A 224 -9.64 2.83 -0.85
C ALA A 224 -9.86 3.22 0.62
N SER A 225 -9.61 2.26 1.52
CA SER A 225 -9.49 2.51 2.96
C SER A 225 -8.05 2.84 3.35
N MET A 226 -7.09 2.28 2.62
CA MET A 226 -5.65 2.49 2.80
C MET A 226 -4.98 2.57 1.42
N VAL A 227 -3.87 3.29 1.33
CA VAL A 227 -3.12 3.48 0.09
C VAL A 227 -1.68 3.03 0.30
N MET A 228 -1.24 2.01 -0.43
CA MET A 228 0.14 1.55 -0.40
C MET A 228 0.98 2.31 -1.42
N ILE A 229 2.12 2.82 -0.95
CA ILE A 229 2.96 3.75 -1.71
C ILE A 229 4.41 3.28 -1.69
N GLY A 230 5.02 3.14 -2.87
CA GLY A 230 6.43 2.81 -3.03
C GLY A 230 7.29 4.06 -3.26
N SER A 231 7.14 4.70 -4.40
CA SER A 231 8.08 5.73 -4.87
C SER A 231 8.17 6.99 -4.00
N LEU A 232 7.08 7.41 -3.35
CA LEU A 232 7.12 8.57 -2.45
C LEU A 232 7.83 8.25 -1.13
N PHE A 233 7.87 6.97 -0.72
CA PHE A 233 8.60 6.50 0.46
C PHE A 233 10.00 5.97 0.14
N ALA A 234 10.37 5.86 -1.12
CA ALA A 234 11.74 5.58 -1.53
C ALA A 234 12.64 6.82 -1.35
N GLY A 235 13.92 6.60 -1.07
CA GLY A 235 14.90 7.69 -1.02
C GLY A 235 15.06 8.39 0.32
N HIS A 236 14.33 8.00 1.36
CA HIS A 236 14.49 8.55 2.70
C HIS A 236 15.71 7.99 3.44
N GLU A 237 16.18 8.72 4.46
CA GLU A 237 17.26 8.26 5.34
C GLU A 237 16.97 6.89 5.94
N GLU A 238 15.70 6.65 6.30
CA GLU A 238 15.22 5.41 6.90
C GLU A 238 14.97 4.29 5.90
N SER A 239 14.88 4.59 4.60
CA SER A 239 14.67 3.56 3.56
C SER A 239 15.89 2.64 3.47
N PRO A 240 15.71 1.30 3.45
CA PRO A 240 16.83 0.34 3.51
C PRO A 240 17.67 0.27 2.23
N GLY A 241 17.19 0.78 1.10
CA GLY A 241 17.93 0.80 -0.16
C GLY A 241 19.32 1.44 0.01
N GLU A 242 20.32 0.90 -0.67
CA GLU A 242 21.69 1.38 -0.60
C GLU A 242 21.79 2.87 -0.99
N THR A 243 22.55 3.63 -0.20
CA THR A 243 22.83 5.04 -0.47
C THR A 243 24.15 5.13 -1.22
N ILE A 244 24.13 5.74 -2.41
CA ILE A 244 25.32 5.91 -3.24
C ILE A 244 25.42 7.34 -3.77
N ASP A 245 26.61 7.76 -4.17
CA ASP A 245 26.82 9.01 -4.90
C ASP A 245 26.94 8.70 -6.41
N ILE A 246 26.17 9.42 -7.22
CA ILE A 246 26.25 9.38 -8.68
C ILE A 246 26.39 10.82 -9.17
N ASP A 247 27.53 11.14 -9.77
CA ASP A 247 27.83 12.46 -10.33
C ASP A 247 27.63 13.62 -9.32
N GLY A 248 28.04 13.40 -8.06
CA GLY A 248 27.91 14.38 -6.98
C GLY A 248 26.50 14.54 -6.42
N LYS A 249 25.60 13.61 -6.73
CA LYS A 249 24.24 13.55 -6.17
C LYS A 249 24.07 12.30 -5.32
N THR A 250 23.66 12.48 -4.08
CA THR A 250 23.29 11.38 -3.21
C THR A 250 21.95 10.78 -3.64
N VAL A 251 21.95 9.49 -3.96
CA VAL A 251 20.78 8.76 -4.40
C VAL A 251 20.63 7.46 -3.61
N LYS A 252 19.42 6.90 -3.60
CA LYS A 252 19.13 5.61 -2.98
C LYS A 252 18.59 4.63 -4.00
N GLU A 253 18.96 3.38 -3.78
CA GLU A 253 18.50 2.26 -4.57
C GLU A 253 17.02 1.97 -4.33
N TYR A 254 16.29 1.71 -5.42
CA TYR A 254 14.88 1.37 -5.40
C TYR A 254 14.58 0.29 -6.44
N PHE A 255 14.13 -0.90 -6.01
CA PHE A 255 13.76 -1.99 -6.90
C PHE A 255 12.51 -2.72 -6.45
N GLY A 256 11.82 -3.33 -7.41
CA GLY A 256 10.57 -4.06 -7.18
C GLY A 256 10.81 -5.47 -6.63
N SER A 257 9.82 -5.98 -5.88
CA SER A 257 9.85 -7.35 -5.30
C SER A 257 9.96 -8.45 -6.36
N ALA A 258 9.49 -8.21 -7.58
CA ALA A 258 9.61 -9.14 -8.70
C ALA A 258 10.82 -8.87 -9.62
N SER A 259 11.81 -8.08 -9.16
CA SER A 259 13.04 -7.80 -9.90
C SER A 259 14.04 -8.97 -9.81
N GLU A 260 15.00 -9.03 -10.76
CA GLU A 260 16.11 -9.97 -10.67
C GLU A 260 16.98 -9.73 -9.43
N PHE A 261 17.07 -8.49 -8.96
CA PHE A 261 17.81 -8.10 -7.76
C PHE A 261 17.20 -8.70 -6.49
N GLN A 262 15.87 -8.74 -6.41
CA GLN A 262 15.17 -9.36 -5.29
C GLN A 262 15.21 -10.90 -5.36
N LYS A 263 15.06 -11.46 -6.57
CA LYS A 263 15.01 -12.92 -6.77
C LYS A 263 16.39 -13.58 -6.79
N GLY A 264 17.44 -12.83 -7.07
CA GLY A 264 18.79 -13.37 -7.31
C GLY A 264 18.92 -14.16 -8.62
N GLU A 265 17.89 -14.18 -9.45
CA GLU A 265 17.86 -14.89 -10.75
C GLU A 265 17.05 -14.13 -11.81
N ARG A 266 17.36 -14.39 -13.11
CA ARG A 266 16.68 -13.78 -14.26
C ARG A 266 15.46 -14.58 -14.75
N LYS A 267 14.66 -15.10 -13.83
CA LYS A 267 13.48 -15.90 -14.17
C LYS A 267 12.20 -15.18 -13.73
N ASN A 268 11.24 -15.04 -14.64
CA ASN A 268 9.95 -14.37 -14.42
C ASN A 268 10.11 -12.95 -13.81
N VAL A 269 11.01 -12.15 -14.41
CA VAL A 269 11.31 -10.79 -13.93
C VAL A 269 10.23 -9.83 -14.39
N GLU A 270 9.55 -9.20 -13.43
CA GLU A 270 8.51 -8.19 -13.64
C GLU A 270 8.78 -6.87 -12.89
N GLY A 271 9.98 -6.72 -12.33
CA GLY A 271 10.46 -5.51 -11.67
C GLY A 271 11.79 -5.02 -12.23
N LYS A 272 12.04 -3.73 -12.11
CA LYS A 272 13.32 -3.09 -12.47
C LYS A 272 13.94 -2.43 -11.25
N LYS A 273 15.23 -2.13 -11.35
CA LYS A 273 16.00 -1.30 -10.43
C LYS A 273 16.12 0.11 -10.98
N MET A 274 16.03 1.09 -10.10
CA MET A 274 16.34 2.49 -10.39
C MET A 274 16.97 3.15 -9.17
N TYR A 275 17.49 4.33 -9.36
CA TYR A 275 17.95 5.19 -8.27
C TYR A 275 16.98 6.36 -8.11
N VAL A 276 16.72 6.74 -6.87
CA VAL A 276 15.88 7.87 -6.51
C VAL A 276 16.70 8.87 -5.69
N GLU A 277 16.39 10.14 -5.83
CA GLU A 277 17.05 11.20 -5.09
C GLU A 277 16.86 11.02 -3.58
N HIS A 278 17.90 11.31 -2.79
CA HIS A 278 17.83 11.28 -1.33
C HIS A 278 16.96 12.43 -0.83
N LYS A 279 15.97 12.13 0.03
CA LYS A 279 14.91 13.09 0.42
C LYS A 279 14.98 13.54 1.88
N GLY A 280 15.95 13.09 2.68
CA GLY A 280 15.97 13.33 4.11
C GLY A 280 15.00 12.42 4.89
N SER A 281 14.48 12.89 6.03
CA SER A 281 13.68 12.06 6.92
C SER A 281 12.28 11.74 6.37
N ILE A 282 11.83 10.49 6.54
CA ILE A 282 10.46 10.07 6.20
C ILE A 282 9.40 10.82 7.04
N LYS A 283 9.78 11.31 8.23
CA LYS A 283 8.89 12.08 9.10
C LYS A 283 8.38 13.33 8.40
N ASP A 284 9.24 14.03 7.66
CA ASP A 284 8.86 15.26 6.96
C ASP A 284 7.84 14.98 5.86
N THR A 285 8.04 13.92 5.09
CA THR A 285 7.08 13.46 4.08
C THR A 285 5.74 13.06 4.69
N LEU A 286 5.73 12.36 5.83
CA LEU A 286 4.49 11.98 6.52
C LEU A 286 3.72 13.21 7.04
N ILE A 287 4.42 14.21 7.57
CA ILE A 287 3.81 15.48 8.00
C ILE A 287 3.21 16.23 6.81
N GLU A 288 3.94 16.32 5.70
CA GLU A 288 3.47 16.98 4.48
C GLU A 288 2.25 16.25 3.89
N MET A 289 2.27 14.91 3.82
CA MET A 289 1.11 14.11 3.42
C MET A 289 -0.11 14.37 4.31
N GLN A 290 0.09 14.50 5.62
CA GLN A 290 -1.00 14.84 6.55
C GLN A 290 -1.59 16.20 6.26
N GLN A 291 -0.76 17.22 6.09
CA GLN A 291 -1.21 18.60 5.80
C GLN A 291 -1.96 18.67 4.46
N ASP A 292 -1.46 18.00 3.43
CA ASP A 292 -2.09 17.95 2.12
C ASP A 292 -3.43 17.20 2.15
N LEU A 293 -3.51 16.12 2.92
CA LEU A 293 -4.76 15.39 3.11
C LEU A 293 -5.77 16.17 3.94
N GLN A 294 -5.33 16.91 4.97
CA GLN A 294 -6.17 17.86 5.69
C GLN A 294 -6.76 18.93 4.75
N SER A 295 -5.93 19.45 3.84
CA SER A 295 -6.40 20.35 2.79
C SER A 295 -7.45 19.69 1.91
N SER A 296 -7.22 18.45 1.47
CA SER A 296 -8.18 17.68 0.66
C SER A 296 -9.52 17.48 1.38
N ILE A 297 -9.50 17.17 2.68
CA ILE A 297 -10.71 17.01 3.49
C ILE A 297 -11.48 18.33 3.58
N SER A 298 -10.77 19.46 3.78
CA SER A 298 -11.41 20.77 3.81
C SER A 298 -12.07 21.15 2.49
N TYR A 299 -11.41 20.85 1.35
CA TYR A 299 -11.99 21.01 0.01
C TYR A 299 -13.17 20.08 -0.23
N ALA A 300 -13.21 18.92 0.42
CA ALA A 300 -14.33 17.99 0.33
C ALA A 300 -15.57 18.44 1.14
N GLY A 301 -15.48 19.57 1.85
CA GLY A 301 -16.59 20.11 2.62
C GLY A 301 -16.88 19.39 3.94
N GLY A 302 -15.88 18.72 4.51
CA GLY A 302 -15.98 18.02 5.79
C GLY A 302 -14.80 18.27 6.71
N ASN A 303 -14.74 17.52 7.80
CA ASN A 303 -13.66 17.54 8.78
C ASN A 303 -13.05 16.16 9.07
N LYS A 304 -13.46 15.13 8.31
CA LYS A 304 -12.96 13.75 8.39
C LYS A 304 -12.74 13.17 7.01
N LEU A 305 -11.94 12.14 6.94
CA LEU A 305 -11.56 11.46 5.70
C LEU A 305 -12.77 11.04 4.83
N ASP A 306 -13.87 10.62 5.47
CA ASP A 306 -15.08 10.17 4.75
C ASP A 306 -15.72 11.25 3.88
N ALA A 307 -15.48 12.54 4.14
CA ALA A 307 -15.99 13.62 3.28
C ALA A 307 -15.50 13.47 1.84
N ILE A 308 -14.28 13.01 1.63
CA ILE A 308 -13.69 12.81 0.30
C ILE A 308 -14.46 11.75 -0.51
N ARG A 309 -15.04 10.75 0.14
CA ARG A 309 -15.75 9.63 -0.53
C ARG A 309 -16.96 10.06 -1.35
N ASN A 310 -17.55 11.20 -1.04
CA ASN A 310 -18.82 11.65 -1.59
C ASN A 310 -18.70 12.85 -2.54
N VAL A 311 -17.50 13.39 -2.76
CA VAL A 311 -17.33 14.53 -3.67
C VAL A 311 -17.52 14.12 -5.13
N ASP A 312 -17.97 15.05 -5.95
CA ASP A 312 -18.00 14.87 -7.39
C ASP A 312 -16.60 14.95 -7.99
N TYR A 313 -16.44 14.48 -9.22
CA TYR A 313 -15.19 14.55 -9.97
C TYR A 313 -15.45 14.76 -11.46
N VAL A 314 -14.43 15.25 -12.16
CA VAL A 314 -14.42 15.36 -13.61
C VAL A 314 -13.31 14.51 -14.20
N ILE A 315 -13.53 14.04 -15.43
CA ILE A 315 -12.49 13.44 -16.25
C ILE A 315 -11.89 14.53 -17.10
N VAL A 316 -10.60 14.81 -16.94
CA VAL A 316 -9.85 15.84 -17.66
C VAL A 316 -9.23 15.19 -18.89
N LYS A 317 -9.68 15.60 -20.07
CA LYS A 317 -9.21 15.02 -21.35
C LYS A 317 -7.84 15.51 -21.79
N ASN A 318 -7.39 16.64 -21.29
CA ASN A 318 -6.08 17.21 -21.55
C ASN A 318 -5.50 17.72 -20.24
N SER A 319 -4.31 17.29 -19.90
CA SER A 319 -3.56 17.87 -18.78
C SER A 319 -3.13 19.29 -19.19
N ILE A 320 -3.89 20.29 -18.78
CA ILE A 320 -3.44 21.68 -18.80
C ILE A 320 -2.67 21.86 -17.51
N PHE A 321 -1.35 21.89 -17.63
CA PHE A 321 -0.49 22.22 -16.50
C PHE A 321 -0.42 23.75 -16.39
N ASN A 322 -0.65 24.27 -15.20
CA ASN A 322 -0.43 25.66 -14.86
C ASN A 322 1.08 25.99 -14.73
N GLY A 323 1.92 25.25 -15.42
CA GLY A 323 3.36 25.43 -15.36
C GLY A 323 4.06 24.71 -14.21
N ASP A 324 3.32 23.93 -13.43
CA ASP A 324 3.80 23.40 -12.16
C ASP A 324 4.39 22.00 -12.32
N LYS A 325 5.71 21.97 -12.44
CA LYS A 325 6.44 20.82 -11.90
C LYS A 325 6.52 21.08 -10.41
N VAL A 326 5.76 20.34 -9.63
CA VAL A 326 5.71 20.51 -8.17
C VAL A 326 7.01 20.06 -7.51
N TYR A 327 7.84 19.26 -8.19
CA TYR A 327 9.20 18.83 -7.75
C TYR A 327 10.06 18.47 -8.96
#